data_72ec68c222e3f03710583e4d3f18d819
#
_entry.id   72ec68c222e3f03710583e4d3f18d819
#
_cell.length_a   1.000
_cell.length_b   1.000
_cell.length_c   1.000
_cell.angle_alpha   90.00
_cell.angle_beta   90.00
_cell.angle_gamma   90.00
#
_symmetry.space_group_name_H-M   'P 1'
#
loop_
_entity.id
_entity.type
_entity.pdbx_description
1 polymer ?
#
loop_
_entity_poly.entity_id
_entity_poly.type
_entity_poly.pdbx_seq_one_letter_code
_entity_poly.pdbx_strand_id
1 'polypeptide(L)'
;MDNKNEEKNGGQVSFISKGELFIEKNKNIIIISVAVVVVAVLAIFGIRKFVSEPRQAKANDALFAAEQWFAQGDFETALNGDDQNAGLLSVIDKYGSTKAGKRAKYEAGLCCMQLGRYSEALSYLKKYKGKDQLTPVFAEMGKGDAECEMGNLSAAVKHYTHAAEMDANYVTSPSAWFKAGMANLMNGDSKKAAECFKKVKNDYPESSFNSEIDRYIKYAEEL
;
A
#
# COMPACT_ATOMS: atom_id res chain seq x y z
N MET A 1 -59.56 19.63 -36.06
CA MET A 1 -58.13 19.32 -35.89
C MET A 1 -57.54 20.44 -35.07
N ASP A 2 -57.39 20.22 -33.74
CA ASP A 2 -56.52 21.01 -32.87
C ASP A 2 -56.88 20.64 -31.42
N ASN A 3 -56.19 19.65 -30.87
CA ASN A 3 -56.19 19.43 -29.44
C ASN A 3 -55.16 18.32 -29.05
N LYS A 4 -53.92 18.52 -29.45
CA LYS A 4 -52.85 17.53 -29.07
C LYS A 4 -51.52 18.14 -28.61
N ASN A 5 -51.42 19.49 -28.50
CA ASN A 5 -50.18 20.17 -28.15
C ASN A 5 -50.14 20.80 -26.76
N GLU A 6 -51.25 20.78 -26.00
CA GLU A 6 -51.30 21.45 -24.64
C GLU A 6 -50.88 20.54 -23.49
N GLU A 7 -50.93 19.18 -23.64
CA GLU A 7 -50.60 18.29 -22.51
C GLU A 7 -49.09 18.11 -22.26
N LYS A 8 -48.22 18.37 -23.22
CA LYS A 8 -46.77 18.21 -23.05
C LYS A 8 -46.10 19.39 -22.33
N ASN A 9 -46.69 20.59 -22.38
CA ASN A 9 -46.13 21.75 -21.71
C ASN A 9 -46.55 21.84 -20.23
N GLY A 10 -47.70 21.30 -19.86
CA GLY A 10 -48.20 21.31 -18.46
C GLY A 10 -47.34 20.49 -17.50
N GLY A 11 -46.75 19.39 -17.97
CA GLY A 11 -45.86 18.53 -17.15
C GLY A 11 -44.53 19.20 -16.78
N GLN A 12 -43.88 19.84 -17.74
CA GLN A 12 -42.60 20.51 -17.53
C GLN A 12 -42.74 21.76 -16.61
N VAL A 13 -43.78 22.56 -16.86
CA VAL A 13 -44.07 23.75 -16.02
C VAL A 13 -44.41 23.37 -14.59
N SER A 14 -45.10 22.25 -14.36
CA SER A 14 -45.42 21.78 -13.01
C SER A 14 -44.20 21.25 -12.23
N PHE A 15 -43.21 20.68 -12.92
CA PHE A 15 -41.95 20.24 -12.31
C PHE A 15 -41.06 21.42 -11.92
N ILE A 16 -40.96 22.44 -12.78
CA ILE A 16 -40.19 23.65 -12.51
C ILE A 16 -40.82 24.40 -11.32
N SER A 17 -42.12 24.58 -11.28
CA SER A 17 -42.82 25.26 -10.18
C SER A 17 -42.74 24.51 -8.86
N LYS A 18 -42.73 23.16 -8.86
CA LYS A 18 -42.52 22.36 -7.63
C LYS A 18 -41.10 22.48 -7.12
N GLY A 19 -40.10 22.52 -8.00
CA GLY A 19 -38.68 22.74 -7.67
C GLY A 19 -38.45 24.13 -7.06
N GLU A 20 -39.03 25.15 -7.67
CA GLU A 20 -38.97 26.54 -7.17
C GLU A 20 -39.59 26.67 -5.78
N LEU A 21 -40.78 26.13 -5.57
CA LEU A 21 -41.46 26.12 -4.27
C LEU A 21 -40.67 25.34 -3.21
N PHE A 22 -40.00 24.25 -3.57
CA PHE A 22 -39.14 23.50 -2.67
C PHE A 22 -37.93 24.34 -2.25
N ILE A 23 -37.27 24.99 -3.21
CA ILE A 23 -36.10 25.85 -2.97
C ILE A 23 -36.52 27.04 -2.09
N GLU A 24 -37.64 27.69 -2.40
CA GLU A 24 -38.13 28.85 -1.66
C GLU A 24 -38.50 28.48 -0.21
N LYS A 25 -39.21 27.36 -0.02
CA LYS A 25 -39.58 26.83 1.30
C LYS A 25 -38.36 26.42 2.14
N ASN A 26 -37.30 25.91 1.52
CA ASN A 26 -36.13 25.42 2.22
C ASN A 26 -34.89 26.33 2.08
N LYS A 27 -35.07 27.55 1.57
CA LYS A 27 -33.98 28.49 1.24
C LYS A 27 -32.95 28.62 2.37
N ASN A 28 -33.37 28.81 3.59
CA ASN A 28 -32.47 28.99 4.73
C ASN A 28 -31.67 27.71 5.03
N ILE A 29 -32.31 26.54 4.95
CA ILE A 29 -31.63 25.24 5.17
C ILE A 29 -30.60 24.99 4.07
N ILE A 30 -30.95 25.28 2.82
CA ILE A 30 -30.03 25.14 1.67
C ILE A 30 -28.82 26.07 1.83
N ILE A 31 -29.05 27.35 2.17
CA ILE A 31 -27.98 28.34 2.37
C ILE A 31 -27.05 27.90 3.52
N ILE A 32 -27.61 27.46 4.65
CA ILE A 32 -26.83 26.98 5.80
C ILE A 32 -26.01 25.72 5.39
N SER A 33 -26.62 24.78 4.69
CA SER A 33 -25.95 23.58 4.25
C SER A 33 -24.76 23.87 3.31
N VAL A 34 -24.98 24.78 2.35
CA VAL A 34 -23.91 25.23 1.44
C VAL A 34 -22.79 25.94 2.21
N ALA A 35 -23.16 26.84 3.15
CA ALA A 35 -22.18 27.54 3.98
C ALA A 35 -21.32 26.56 4.82
N VAL A 36 -21.93 25.54 5.42
CA VAL A 36 -21.21 24.49 6.18
C VAL A 36 -20.22 23.73 5.28
N VAL A 37 -20.65 23.35 4.07
CA VAL A 37 -19.77 22.67 3.10
C VAL A 37 -18.60 23.57 2.72
N VAL A 38 -18.83 24.86 2.42
CA VAL A 38 -17.76 25.81 2.08
C VAL A 38 -16.77 25.96 3.24
N VAL A 39 -17.26 26.13 4.46
CA VAL A 39 -16.39 26.22 5.65
C VAL A 39 -15.57 24.94 5.84
N ALA A 40 -16.18 23.77 5.67
CA ALA A 40 -15.47 22.49 5.76
C ALA A 40 -14.35 22.36 4.70
N VAL A 41 -14.63 22.75 3.45
CA VAL A 41 -13.64 22.75 2.37
C VAL A 41 -12.48 23.72 2.67
N LEU A 42 -12.79 24.93 3.12
CA LEU A 42 -11.76 25.92 3.50
C LEU A 42 -10.92 25.44 4.69
N ALA A 43 -11.54 24.80 5.69
CA ALA A 43 -10.83 24.21 6.82
C ALA A 43 -9.88 23.08 6.37
N ILE A 44 -10.33 22.17 5.52
CA ILE A 44 -9.51 21.10 4.96
C ILE A 44 -8.33 21.68 4.17
N PHE A 45 -8.57 22.70 3.33
CA PHE A 45 -7.53 23.36 2.57
C PHE A 45 -6.51 24.08 3.48
N GLY A 46 -6.98 24.78 4.50
CA GLY A 46 -6.13 25.45 5.49
C GLY A 46 -5.24 24.45 6.24
N ILE A 47 -5.82 23.36 6.77
CA ILE A 47 -5.06 22.31 7.46
C ILE A 47 -4.02 21.70 6.52
N ARG A 48 -4.39 21.42 5.26
CA ARG A 48 -3.46 20.86 4.30
C ARG A 48 -2.26 21.79 4.06
N LYS A 49 -2.52 23.06 3.76
CA LYS A 49 -1.48 24.02 3.38
C LYS A 49 -0.62 24.48 4.56
N PHE A 50 -1.21 24.75 5.72
CA PHE A 50 -0.49 25.36 6.84
C PHE A 50 0.03 24.35 7.86
N VAL A 51 -0.49 23.11 7.87
CA VAL A 51 -0.06 22.08 8.82
C VAL A 51 0.59 20.89 8.10
N SER A 52 -0.10 20.30 7.12
CA SER A 52 0.36 19.05 6.51
C SER A 52 1.55 19.23 5.59
N GLU A 53 1.57 20.26 4.74
CA GLU A 53 2.68 20.51 3.81
C GLU A 53 3.98 20.88 4.54
N PRO A 54 4.02 21.84 5.50
CA PRO A 54 5.24 22.13 6.25
C PRO A 54 5.74 20.94 7.08
N ARG A 55 4.81 20.14 7.64
CA ARG A 55 5.17 18.92 8.37
C ARG A 55 5.78 17.87 7.45
N GLN A 56 5.26 17.71 6.23
CA GLN A 56 5.81 16.81 5.23
C GLN A 56 7.21 17.26 4.77
N ALA A 57 7.43 18.57 4.56
CA ALA A 57 8.73 19.11 4.20
C ALA A 57 9.78 18.78 5.28
N LYS A 58 9.50 19.11 6.54
CA LYS A 58 10.39 18.77 7.67
C LYS A 58 10.64 17.26 7.80
N ALA A 59 9.63 16.45 7.49
CA ALA A 59 9.79 14.99 7.52
C ALA A 59 10.70 14.49 6.41
N ASN A 60 10.64 15.08 5.21
CA ASN A 60 11.55 14.75 4.11
C ASN A 60 13.00 15.14 4.45
N ASP A 61 13.20 16.35 4.98
CA ASP A 61 14.52 16.83 5.38
C ASP A 61 15.15 15.91 6.46
N ALA A 62 14.34 15.51 7.45
CA ALA A 62 14.80 14.60 8.50
C ALA A 62 15.09 13.18 7.99
N LEU A 63 14.40 12.74 6.94
CA LEU A 63 14.58 11.40 6.35
C LEU A 63 15.85 11.32 5.49
N PHE A 64 16.29 12.43 4.91
CA PHE A 64 17.35 12.47 3.90
C PHE A 64 18.65 11.80 4.36
N ALA A 65 19.15 12.11 5.54
CA ALA A 65 20.37 11.52 6.07
C ALA A 65 20.24 10.01 6.28
N ALA A 66 19.10 9.56 6.83
CA ALA A 66 18.83 8.15 7.04
C ALA A 66 18.80 7.35 5.72
N GLU A 67 18.24 7.93 4.65
CA GLU A 67 18.25 7.33 3.31
C GLU A 67 19.65 7.24 2.71
N GLN A 68 20.53 8.20 3.00
CA GLN A 68 21.93 8.13 2.55
C GLN A 68 22.66 6.96 3.23
N TRP A 69 22.53 6.78 4.53
CA TRP A 69 23.11 5.64 5.24
C TRP A 69 22.51 4.31 4.76
N PHE A 70 21.19 4.27 4.57
CA PHE A 70 20.53 3.09 4.01
C PHE A 70 21.11 2.70 2.64
N ALA A 71 21.31 3.68 1.74
CA ALA A 71 21.88 3.46 0.41
C ALA A 71 23.35 3.01 0.46
N GLN A 72 24.09 3.39 1.51
CA GLN A 72 25.47 2.97 1.75
C GLN A 72 25.59 1.60 2.45
N GLY A 73 24.47 1.02 2.88
CA GLY A 73 24.43 -0.24 3.63
C GLY A 73 24.74 -0.09 5.12
N ASP A 74 24.85 1.13 5.63
CA ASP A 74 24.99 1.39 7.08
C ASP A 74 23.62 1.39 7.75
N PHE A 75 23.05 0.18 7.90
CA PHE A 75 21.70 -0.02 8.38
C PHE A 75 21.51 0.35 9.84
N GLU A 76 22.55 0.22 10.66
CA GLU A 76 22.48 0.59 12.07
C GLU A 76 22.36 2.11 12.23
N THR A 77 23.22 2.88 11.54
CA THR A 77 23.15 4.34 11.55
C THR A 77 21.89 4.84 10.83
N ALA A 78 21.46 4.18 9.76
CA ALA A 78 20.17 4.50 9.12
C ALA A 78 19.00 4.38 10.08
N LEU A 79 18.97 3.36 10.95
CA LEU A 79 17.92 3.20 11.95
C LEU A 79 17.98 4.27 13.05
N ASN A 80 19.15 4.44 13.65
CA ASN A 80 19.29 5.18 14.91
C ASN A 80 19.65 6.66 14.70
N GLY A 81 20.30 7.00 13.60
CA GLY A 81 20.91 8.31 13.36
C GLY A 81 22.28 8.45 14.02
N ASP A 82 22.82 9.65 13.95
CA ASP A 82 24.03 10.09 14.61
C ASP A 82 23.76 11.31 15.53
N ASP A 83 24.83 11.92 16.08
CA ASP A 83 24.71 13.09 16.95
C ASP A 83 24.12 14.34 16.25
N GLN A 84 24.13 14.38 14.92
CA GLN A 84 23.71 15.54 14.12
C GLN A 84 22.42 15.31 13.37
N ASN A 85 22.14 14.07 12.97
CA ASN A 85 21.06 13.75 12.05
C ASN A 85 20.17 12.63 12.61
N ALA A 86 18.88 12.77 12.34
CA ALA A 86 17.87 11.81 12.76
C ALA A 86 17.95 10.52 11.94
N GLY A 87 17.86 9.36 12.59
CA GLY A 87 17.62 8.08 11.93
C GLY A 87 16.13 7.82 11.68
N LEU A 88 15.85 6.71 10.98
CA LEU A 88 14.50 6.29 10.61
C LEU A 88 13.55 6.21 11.81
N LEU A 89 14.03 5.74 12.98
CA LEU A 89 13.21 5.62 14.18
C LEU A 89 12.70 6.97 14.68
N SER A 90 13.57 7.99 14.67
CA SER A 90 13.19 9.36 15.04
C SER A 90 12.19 9.96 14.05
N VAL A 91 12.36 9.68 12.74
CA VAL A 91 11.42 10.12 11.71
C VAL A 91 10.05 9.44 11.87
N ILE A 92 10.03 8.15 12.20
CA ILE A 92 8.80 7.39 12.48
C ILE A 92 8.05 7.98 13.68
N ASP A 93 8.76 8.29 14.75
CA ASP A 93 8.18 8.85 15.97
C ASP A 93 7.56 10.24 15.73
N LYS A 94 8.34 11.15 15.16
CA LYS A 94 7.90 12.54 14.97
C LYS A 94 6.93 12.72 13.79
N TYR A 95 7.11 11.96 12.71
CA TYR A 95 6.45 12.19 11.43
C TYR A 95 5.72 10.97 10.85
N GLY A 96 5.46 9.94 11.64
CA GLY A 96 4.96 8.64 11.19
C GLY A 96 3.62 8.63 10.42
N SER A 97 2.84 9.73 10.46
CA SER A 97 1.61 9.92 9.68
C SER A 97 1.85 10.52 8.30
N THR A 98 3.00 11.16 8.06
CA THR A 98 3.39 11.77 6.78
C THR A 98 3.78 10.69 5.75
N LYS A 99 3.93 11.09 4.48
CA LYS A 99 4.45 10.18 3.44
C LYS A 99 5.88 9.72 3.77
N ALA A 100 6.75 10.66 4.19
CA ALA A 100 8.12 10.36 4.62
C ALA A 100 8.15 9.40 5.81
N GLY A 101 7.34 9.63 6.84
CA GLY A 101 7.26 8.74 8.00
C GLY A 101 6.70 7.34 7.68
N LYS A 102 5.83 7.23 6.68
CA LYS A 102 5.41 5.91 6.18
C LYS A 102 6.55 5.21 5.46
N ARG A 103 7.30 5.93 4.60
CA ARG A 103 8.48 5.39 3.92
C ARG A 103 9.54 4.97 4.93
N ALA A 104 9.80 5.77 5.94
CA ALA A 104 10.70 5.41 7.03
C ALA A 104 10.33 4.08 7.72
N LYS A 105 9.04 3.77 7.87
CA LYS A 105 8.61 2.46 8.42
C LYS A 105 8.99 1.30 7.52
N TYR A 106 8.83 1.45 6.22
CA TYR A 106 9.23 0.43 5.25
C TYR A 106 10.75 0.21 5.27
N GLU A 107 11.52 1.29 5.17
CA GLU A 107 12.98 1.26 5.19
C GLU A 107 13.54 0.74 6.53
N ALA A 108 12.93 1.11 7.68
CA ALA A 108 13.29 0.53 8.98
C ALA A 108 13.05 -0.98 9.02
N GLY A 109 11.97 -1.46 8.40
CA GLY A 109 11.73 -2.87 8.22
C GLY A 109 12.85 -3.55 7.42
N LEU A 110 13.28 -2.93 6.32
CA LEU A 110 14.39 -3.45 5.50
C LEU A 110 15.74 -3.41 6.24
N CYS A 111 16.04 -2.33 6.97
CA CYS A 111 17.24 -2.26 7.81
C CYS A 111 17.26 -3.40 8.82
N CYS A 112 16.15 -3.62 9.53
CA CYS A 112 16.03 -4.70 10.51
C CYS A 112 16.21 -6.07 9.87
N MET A 113 15.71 -6.28 8.63
CA MET A 113 15.97 -7.51 7.86
C MET A 113 17.47 -7.73 7.64
N GLN A 114 18.19 -6.71 7.17
CA GLN A 114 19.63 -6.78 6.91
C GLN A 114 20.46 -7.01 8.19
N LEU A 115 19.96 -6.53 9.31
CA LEU A 115 20.60 -6.71 10.62
C LEU A 115 20.21 -8.02 11.34
N GLY A 116 19.39 -8.88 10.71
CA GLY A 116 18.92 -10.13 11.31
C GLY A 116 17.87 -9.93 12.43
N ARG A 117 17.31 -8.71 12.55
CA ARG A 117 16.29 -8.37 13.55
C ARG A 117 14.89 -8.64 13.01
N TYR A 118 14.59 -9.89 12.66
CA TYR A 118 13.41 -10.28 11.87
C TYR A 118 12.07 -9.94 12.56
N SER A 119 11.98 -10.08 13.87
CA SER A 119 10.77 -9.73 14.62
C SER A 119 10.48 -8.21 14.57
N GLU A 120 11.52 -7.38 14.67
CA GLU A 120 11.40 -5.92 14.55
C GLU A 120 11.06 -5.54 13.12
N ALA A 121 11.72 -6.16 12.12
CA ALA A 121 11.41 -5.97 10.71
C ALA A 121 9.93 -6.19 10.44
N LEU A 122 9.40 -7.33 10.85
CA LEU A 122 7.98 -7.67 10.73
C LEU A 122 7.08 -6.61 11.38
N SER A 123 7.46 -6.11 12.56
CA SER A 123 6.71 -5.07 13.27
C SER A 123 6.65 -3.76 12.47
N TYR A 124 7.78 -3.30 11.89
CA TYR A 124 7.80 -2.10 11.07
C TYR A 124 7.06 -2.26 9.75
N LEU A 125 7.24 -3.39 9.06
CA LEU A 125 6.52 -3.70 7.82
C LEU A 125 5.00 -3.80 8.04
N LYS A 126 4.53 -4.32 9.16
CA LYS A 126 3.09 -4.32 9.54
C LYS A 126 2.54 -2.92 9.78
N LYS A 127 3.37 -1.99 10.25
CA LYS A 127 3.00 -0.57 10.46
C LYS A 127 3.03 0.27 9.17
N TYR A 128 3.63 -0.24 8.10
CA TYR A 128 3.65 0.44 6.81
C TYR A 128 2.24 0.51 6.22
N LYS A 129 1.83 1.70 5.76
CA LYS A 129 0.51 1.96 5.16
C LYS A 129 0.66 2.92 3.98
N GLY A 130 1.61 2.63 3.07
CA GLY A 130 1.74 3.32 1.79
C GLY A 130 0.54 3.04 0.88
N LYS A 131 0.40 3.87 -0.16
CA LYS A 131 -0.70 3.78 -1.14
C LYS A 131 -0.17 3.80 -2.58
N ASP A 132 1.14 3.76 -2.76
CA ASP A 132 1.73 3.55 -4.06
C ASP A 132 1.49 2.09 -4.52
N GLN A 133 1.75 1.83 -5.80
CA GLN A 133 1.38 0.56 -6.41
C GLN A 133 2.31 -0.59 -5.98
N LEU A 134 3.61 -0.35 -5.85
CA LEU A 134 4.60 -1.42 -5.70
C LEU A 134 5.06 -1.63 -4.25
N THR A 135 5.31 -0.55 -3.50
CA THR A 135 5.88 -0.67 -2.14
C THR A 135 5.01 -1.50 -1.19
N PRO A 136 3.65 -1.42 -1.23
CA PRO A 136 2.80 -2.31 -0.42
C PRO A 136 3.03 -3.79 -0.71
N VAL A 137 3.25 -4.17 -1.98
CA VAL A 137 3.54 -5.55 -2.40
C VAL A 137 4.89 -5.99 -1.87
N PHE A 138 5.93 -5.16 -2.02
CA PHE A 138 7.25 -5.45 -1.47
C PHE A 138 7.24 -5.51 0.07
N ALA A 139 6.46 -4.67 0.74
CA ALA A 139 6.30 -4.75 2.19
C ALA A 139 5.62 -6.06 2.61
N GLU A 140 4.66 -6.53 1.84
CA GLU A 140 4.01 -7.82 2.09
C GLU A 140 4.96 -8.99 1.87
N MET A 141 5.77 -8.96 0.79
CA MET A 141 6.84 -9.95 0.57
C MET A 141 7.86 -9.92 1.70
N GLY A 142 8.29 -8.73 2.14
CA GLY A 142 9.22 -8.58 3.25
C GLY A 142 8.70 -9.14 4.58
N LYS A 143 7.38 -9.08 4.83
CA LYS A 143 6.77 -9.77 5.98
C LYS A 143 6.91 -11.28 5.84
N GLY A 144 6.70 -11.81 4.62
CA GLY A 144 6.94 -13.21 4.30
C GLY A 144 8.39 -13.61 4.53
N ASP A 145 9.34 -12.78 4.09
CA ASP A 145 10.77 -13.00 4.31
C ASP A 145 11.10 -13.05 5.81
N ALA A 146 10.61 -12.09 6.61
CA ALA A 146 10.82 -12.07 8.04
C ALA A 146 10.21 -13.30 8.76
N GLU A 147 9.00 -13.72 8.38
CA GLU A 147 8.37 -14.93 8.94
C GLU A 147 9.16 -16.19 8.54
N CYS A 148 9.69 -16.25 7.30
CA CYS A 148 10.51 -17.36 6.82
C CYS A 148 11.80 -17.48 7.62
N GLU A 149 12.51 -16.39 7.85
CA GLU A 149 13.75 -16.35 8.65
C GLU A 149 13.52 -16.71 10.13
N MET A 150 12.32 -16.48 10.64
CA MET A 150 11.91 -16.91 11.98
C MET A 150 11.42 -18.37 12.03
N GLY A 151 11.40 -19.10 10.90
CA GLY A 151 10.90 -20.47 10.80
C GLY A 151 9.37 -20.59 10.76
N ASN A 152 8.64 -19.49 10.67
CA ASN A 152 7.18 -19.47 10.62
C ASN A 152 6.67 -19.69 9.19
N LEU A 153 7.04 -20.80 8.57
CA LEU A 153 6.86 -21.07 7.13
C LEU A 153 5.41 -20.94 6.66
N SER A 154 4.46 -21.41 7.45
CA SER A 154 3.04 -21.30 7.11
C SER A 154 2.54 -19.84 7.09
N ALA A 155 3.12 -18.95 7.90
CA ALA A 155 2.83 -17.52 7.87
C ALA A 155 3.51 -16.84 6.66
N ALA A 156 4.75 -17.23 6.37
CA ALA A 156 5.48 -16.76 5.20
C ALA A 156 4.72 -17.05 3.90
N VAL A 157 4.23 -18.29 3.72
CA VAL A 157 3.40 -18.67 2.56
C VAL A 157 2.18 -17.75 2.41
N LYS A 158 1.48 -17.44 3.50
CA LYS A 158 0.30 -16.54 3.44
C LYS A 158 0.69 -15.13 2.97
N HIS A 159 1.79 -14.59 3.49
CA HIS A 159 2.27 -13.27 3.08
C HIS A 159 2.69 -13.24 1.61
N TYR A 160 3.45 -14.24 1.13
CA TYR A 160 3.85 -14.31 -0.27
C TYR A 160 2.67 -14.50 -1.22
N THR A 161 1.73 -15.40 -0.89
CA THR A 161 0.53 -15.60 -1.70
C THR A 161 -0.30 -14.31 -1.78
N HIS A 162 -0.50 -13.65 -0.63
CA HIS A 162 -1.19 -12.36 -0.60
C HIS A 162 -0.47 -11.31 -1.43
N ALA A 163 0.86 -11.19 -1.32
CA ALA A 163 1.65 -10.27 -2.14
C ALA A 163 1.47 -10.54 -3.65
N ALA A 164 1.46 -11.80 -4.06
CA ALA A 164 1.28 -12.19 -5.46
C ALA A 164 -0.10 -11.82 -6.02
N GLU A 165 -1.11 -11.75 -5.16
CA GLU A 165 -2.51 -11.47 -5.52
C GLU A 165 -2.91 -10.00 -5.36
N MET A 166 -2.16 -9.19 -4.57
CA MET A 166 -2.48 -7.77 -4.32
C MET A 166 -2.55 -6.92 -5.58
N ASP A 167 -1.63 -7.14 -6.50
CA ASP A 167 -1.54 -6.44 -7.78
C ASP A 167 -0.92 -7.40 -8.79
N ALA A 168 -1.77 -8.22 -9.43
CA ALA A 168 -1.35 -9.25 -10.37
C ALA A 168 -0.64 -8.61 -11.58
N ASN A 169 0.69 -8.57 -11.53
CA ASN A 169 1.54 -7.95 -12.53
C ASN A 169 2.80 -8.77 -12.81
N TYR A 170 3.45 -8.49 -13.94
CA TYR A 170 4.67 -9.20 -14.37
C TYR A 170 5.95 -8.83 -13.59
N VAL A 171 5.91 -7.82 -12.72
CA VAL A 171 7.08 -7.34 -11.97
C VAL A 171 7.23 -8.08 -10.63
N THR A 172 6.17 -8.13 -9.84
CA THR A 172 6.23 -8.62 -8.44
C THR A 172 5.60 -9.99 -8.26
N SER A 173 4.50 -10.30 -8.99
CA SER A 173 3.74 -11.53 -8.78
C SER A 173 4.55 -12.81 -9.06
N PRO A 174 5.38 -12.90 -10.12
CA PRO A 174 6.18 -14.11 -10.34
C PRO A 174 7.14 -14.40 -9.19
N SER A 175 7.80 -13.35 -8.66
CA SER A 175 8.71 -13.48 -7.52
C SER A 175 7.97 -13.89 -6.25
N ALA A 176 6.80 -13.32 -6.00
CA ALA A 176 6.00 -13.65 -4.83
C ALA A 176 5.47 -15.09 -4.89
N TRP A 177 4.96 -15.55 -6.06
CA TRP A 177 4.58 -16.96 -6.26
C TRP A 177 5.76 -17.92 -6.13
N PHE A 178 6.91 -17.56 -6.67
CA PHE A 178 8.12 -18.37 -6.53
C PHE A 178 8.53 -18.52 -5.05
N LYS A 179 8.55 -17.41 -4.29
CA LYS A 179 8.83 -17.44 -2.84
C LYS A 179 7.78 -18.25 -2.07
N ALA A 180 6.50 -18.16 -2.44
CA ALA A 180 5.44 -18.99 -1.84
C ALA A 180 5.68 -20.47 -2.10
N GLY A 181 6.11 -20.85 -3.30
CA GLY A 181 6.50 -22.21 -3.67
C GLY A 181 7.66 -22.72 -2.83
N MET A 182 8.73 -21.93 -2.72
CA MET A 182 9.89 -22.28 -1.90
C MET A 182 9.53 -22.45 -0.41
N ALA A 183 8.74 -21.54 0.13
CA ALA A 183 8.29 -21.65 1.53
C ALA A 183 7.39 -22.88 1.76
N ASN A 184 6.57 -23.27 0.79
CA ASN A 184 5.79 -24.50 0.84
C ASN A 184 6.70 -25.74 0.81
N LEU A 185 7.76 -25.78 -0.02
CA LEU A 185 8.74 -26.86 0.01
C LEU A 185 9.40 -27.01 1.38
N MET A 186 9.86 -25.89 1.94
CA MET A 186 10.47 -25.87 3.27
C MET A 186 9.49 -26.32 4.35
N ASN A 187 8.19 -26.04 4.17
CA ASN A 187 7.12 -26.46 5.08
C ASN A 187 6.67 -27.92 4.88
N GLY A 188 7.24 -28.66 3.92
CA GLY A 188 6.89 -30.03 3.59
C GLY A 188 5.61 -30.19 2.76
N ASP A 189 5.07 -29.10 2.18
CA ASP A 189 3.86 -29.15 1.35
C ASP A 189 4.24 -29.07 -0.14
N SER A 190 4.81 -30.16 -0.64
CA SER A 190 5.32 -30.26 -2.02
C SER A 190 4.22 -30.04 -3.07
N LYS A 191 3.00 -30.51 -2.79
CA LYS A 191 1.85 -30.30 -3.69
C LYS A 191 1.54 -28.82 -3.89
N LYS A 192 1.42 -28.05 -2.79
CA LYS A 192 1.17 -26.59 -2.88
C LYS A 192 2.37 -25.84 -3.49
N ALA A 193 3.59 -26.32 -3.26
CA ALA A 193 4.77 -25.79 -3.90
C ALA A 193 4.68 -25.91 -5.42
N ALA A 194 4.35 -27.12 -5.93
CA ALA A 194 4.16 -27.32 -7.36
C ALA A 194 3.03 -26.45 -7.95
N GLU A 195 1.94 -26.26 -7.21
CA GLU A 195 0.85 -25.34 -7.63
C GLU A 195 1.34 -23.88 -7.77
N CYS A 196 2.13 -23.38 -6.82
CA CYS A 196 2.72 -22.06 -6.88
C CYS A 196 3.67 -21.89 -8.06
N PHE A 197 4.56 -22.85 -8.31
CA PHE A 197 5.47 -22.83 -9.45
C PHE A 197 4.75 -22.91 -10.80
N LYS A 198 3.67 -23.72 -10.88
CA LYS A 198 2.80 -23.76 -12.07
C LYS A 198 2.13 -22.42 -12.35
N LYS A 199 1.76 -21.66 -11.32
CA LYS A 199 1.25 -20.29 -11.52
C LYS A 199 2.30 -19.38 -12.14
N VAL A 200 3.56 -19.45 -11.67
CA VAL A 200 4.67 -18.69 -12.32
C VAL A 200 4.78 -19.05 -13.79
N LYS A 201 4.81 -20.35 -14.11
CA LYS A 201 4.94 -20.84 -15.49
C LYS A 201 3.80 -20.40 -16.39
N ASN A 202 2.56 -20.58 -15.93
CA ASN A 202 1.39 -20.44 -16.78
C ASN A 202 0.93 -18.98 -16.89
N ASP A 203 0.97 -18.23 -15.79
CA ASP A 203 0.42 -16.89 -15.73
C ASP A 203 1.48 -15.82 -16.06
N TYR A 204 2.77 -16.17 -15.93
CA TYR A 204 3.90 -15.25 -16.13
C TYR A 204 5.03 -15.84 -16.99
N PRO A 205 4.74 -16.30 -18.23
CA PRO A 205 5.70 -17.03 -19.07
C PRO A 205 6.93 -16.20 -19.48
N GLU A 206 6.85 -14.87 -19.43
CA GLU A 206 7.96 -13.96 -19.74
C GLU A 206 8.80 -13.58 -18.50
N SER A 207 8.50 -14.13 -17.33
CA SER A 207 9.27 -13.85 -16.11
C SER A 207 10.68 -14.45 -16.17
N SER A 208 11.62 -13.85 -15.47
CA SER A 208 12.99 -14.36 -15.36
C SER A 208 13.08 -15.75 -14.73
N PHE A 209 12.06 -16.19 -14.02
CA PHE A 209 11.98 -17.53 -13.41
C PHE A 209 11.67 -18.62 -14.44
N ASN A 210 11.13 -18.27 -15.59
CA ASN A 210 10.58 -19.27 -16.54
C ASN A 210 11.63 -20.24 -17.08
N SER A 211 12.90 -19.83 -17.18
CA SER A 211 13.99 -20.71 -17.64
C SER A 211 14.28 -21.88 -16.68
N GLU A 212 13.97 -21.75 -15.41
CA GLU A 212 14.26 -22.77 -14.39
C GLU A 212 13.01 -23.36 -13.73
N ILE A 213 11.84 -22.79 -13.97
CA ILE A 213 10.62 -23.12 -13.24
C ILE A 213 10.21 -24.59 -13.41
N ASP A 214 10.44 -25.18 -14.57
CA ASP A 214 10.13 -26.58 -14.83
C ASP A 214 10.93 -27.54 -13.92
N ARG A 215 12.16 -27.18 -13.59
CA ARG A 215 12.97 -27.93 -12.64
C ARG A 215 12.36 -27.90 -11.24
N TYR A 216 11.86 -26.74 -10.79
CA TYR A 216 11.21 -26.62 -9.49
C TYR A 216 9.86 -27.34 -9.43
N ILE A 217 9.08 -27.29 -10.52
CA ILE A 217 7.82 -28.06 -10.63
C ILE A 217 8.12 -29.56 -10.50
N LYS A 218 9.05 -30.08 -11.31
CA LYS A 218 9.43 -31.49 -11.28
C LYS A 218 9.93 -31.92 -9.91
N TYR A 219 10.82 -31.13 -9.31
CA TYR A 219 11.34 -31.42 -7.98
C TYR A 219 10.23 -31.50 -6.93
N ALA A 220 9.27 -30.58 -6.96
CA ALA A 220 8.14 -30.58 -6.04
C ALA A 220 7.15 -31.74 -6.27
N GLU A 221 7.03 -32.25 -7.49
CA GLU A 221 6.16 -33.38 -7.84
C GLU A 221 6.81 -34.75 -7.50
N GLU A 222 8.12 -34.81 -7.35
CA GLU A 222 8.86 -36.04 -7.01
C GLU A 222 9.01 -36.23 -5.49
N LEU A 223 8.69 -35.23 -4.65
CA LEU A 223 8.70 -35.27 -3.18
C LEU A 223 7.36 -35.74 -2.61
#